data_498660f92d4677728d2bf68022f04e12
#
_entry.id   498660f92d4677728d2bf68022f04e12
#
_cell.length_a   1.000
_cell.length_b   1.000
_cell.length_c   1.000
_cell.angle_alpha   90.00
_cell.angle_beta   90.00
_cell.angle_gamma   90.00
#
_symmetry.space_group_name_H-M   'P 1'
#
loop_
_entity.id
_entity.type
_entity.pdbx_description
1 polymer ?
#
loop_
_entity_poly.entity_id
_entity_poly.type
_entity_poly.pdbx_seq_one_letter_code
_entity_poly.pdbx_strand_id
1 'polypeptide(L)'
;GYYSAKEASIIATLFSAVSITFTLVVLDTVGMLDKFGIYYLIVCLVGIVCAIICPYLYPLRKKPNTYLVEGKAAPDTLPEGYKSNVEYGMDLAMKRVAEHKGIGEFFKSGAKNACSMWFGVLPSVMAIGTVALILANYTPIFEWLGIPFRPLLQLLQVPEANAVASTMIVGFTDMLTPAILIAESTSQMAKFIVAVVSVTQVLYLSEVGGLILGSKLPLNIWELFVIFLERTIISLLIVCPIAHLLF
;
A
#
# COMPACT_ATOMS: atom_id res chain seq x y z
N GLY A 1 17.81 -0.22 -11.97
CA GLY A 1 18.11 1.11 -11.85
C GLY A 1 17.68 2.15 -12.87
N TYR A 2 16.47 2.02 -13.52
CA TYR A 2 15.97 3.08 -14.41
C TYR A 2 15.29 4.22 -13.63
N TYR A 3 14.89 3.98 -12.38
CA TYR A 3 14.23 4.97 -11.53
C TYR A 3 15.20 5.51 -10.49
N SER A 4 15.06 6.79 -10.15
CA SER A 4 15.76 7.39 -9.02
C SER A 4 15.26 6.79 -7.69
N ALA A 5 16.00 6.98 -6.62
CA ALA A 5 15.62 6.55 -5.28
C ALA A 5 14.27 7.14 -4.85
N LYS A 6 14.00 8.39 -5.25
CA LYS A 6 12.72 9.07 -5.00
C LYS A 6 11.58 8.43 -5.78
N GLU A 7 11.72 8.26 -7.10
CA GLU A 7 10.69 7.66 -7.96
C GLU A 7 10.39 6.23 -7.55
N ALA A 8 11.42 5.42 -7.29
CA ALA A 8 11.26 4.06 -6.82
C ALA A 8 10.52 3.98 -5.48
N SER A 9 10.81 4.90 -4.55
CA SER A 9 10.10 4.99 -3.27
C SER A 9 8.63 5.36 -3.47
N ILE A 10 8.34 6.33 -4.34
CA ILE A 10 6.96 6.75 -4.69
C ILE A 10 6.20 5.58 -5.31
N ILE A 11 6.78 4.91 -6.31
CA ILE A 11 6.14 3.78 -6.99
C ILE A 11 5.85 2.65 -5.99
N ALA A 12 6.80 2.29 -5.15
CA ALA A 12 6.66 1.20 -4.19
C ALA A 12 5.61 1.47 -3.11
N THR A 13 5.44 2.73 -2.67
CA THR A 13 4.56 3.08 -1.55
C THR A 13 3.17 3.54 -1.97
N LEU A 14 3.00 4.06 -3.20
CA LEU A 14 1.76 4.69 -3.63
C LEU A 14 1.06 3.98 -4.79
N PHE A 15 1.80 3.28 -5.65
CA PHE A 15 1.26 2.55 -6.80
C PHE A 15 1.10 1.05 -6.54
N SER A 16 1.42 0.57 -5.35
CA SER A 16 1.01 -0.74 -4.89
C SER A 16 -0.50 -0.74 -4.62
N ALA A 17 -1.19 -1.77 -5.05
CA ALA A 17 -2.62 -1.95 -4.82
C ALA A 17 -2.88 -3.34 -4.25
N VAL A 18 -3.87 -3.42 -3.39
CA VAL A 18 -4.35 -4.70 -2.88
C VAL A 18 -5.13 -5.41 -3.98
N SER A 19 -4.95 -6.72 -4.11
CA SER A 19 -5.68 -7.49 -5.11
C SER A 19 -7.19 -7.45 -4.83
N ILE A 20 -7.99 -7.55 -5.90
CA ILE A 20 -9.45 -7.56 -5.81
C ILE A 20 -9.96 -8.70 -4.91
N THR A 21 -9.25 -9.82 -4.87
CA THR A 21 -9.59 -10.97 -4.03
C THR A 21 -9.49 -10.63 -2.54
N PHE A 22 -8.39 -9.99 -2.12
CA PHE A 22 -8.25 -9.55 -0.72
C PHE A 22 -9.22 -8.45 -0.35
N THR A 23 -9.54 -7.56 -1.28
CA THR A 23 -10.56 -6.52 -1.12
C THR A 23 -11.94 -7.13 -0.85
N LEU A 24 -12.28 -8.22 -1.55
CA LEU A 24 -13.49 -9.01 -1.30
C LEU A 24 -13.47 -9.66 0.08
N VAL A 25 -12.35 -10.25 0.49
CA VAL A 25 -12.22 -10.90 1.82
C VAL A 25 -12.43 -9.89 2.95
N VAL A 26 -11.86 -8.69 2.84
CA VAL A 26 -12.06 -7.62 3.82
C VAL A 26 -13.54 -7.24 3.92
N LEU A 27 -14.21 -7.07 2.79
CA LEU A 27 -15.61 -6.67 2.75
C LEU A 27 -16.55 -7.80 3.24
N ASP A 28 -16.22 -9.05 2.94
CA ASP A 28 -16.91 -10.24 3.44
C ASP A 28 -16.81 -10.35 4.97
N THR A 29 -15.61 -10.10 5.52
CA THR A 29 -15.36 -10.11 6.97
C THR A 29 -16.28 -9.16 7.74
N VAL A 30 -16.58 -8.00 7.16
CA VAL A 30 -17.52 -7.04 7.78
C VAL A 30 -18.98 -7.27 7.38
N GLY A 31 -19.28 -8.28 6.55
CA GLY A 31 -20.62 -8.68 6.15
C GLY A 31 -21.32 -7.71 5.18
N MET A 32 -20.59 -7.09 4.26
CA MET A 32 -21.08 -6.03 3.36
C MET A 32 -20.82 -6.30 1.87
N LEU A 33 -20.77 -7.56 1.45
CA LEU A 33 -20.50 -7.94 0.05
C LEU A 33 -21.48 -7.35 -0.97
N ASP A 34 -22.71 -7.09 -0.57
CA ASP A 34 -23.75 -6.43 -1.38
C ASP A 34 -23.31 -5.04 -1.87
N LYS A 35 -22.42 -4.36 -1.14
CA LYS A 35 -21.92 -3.02 -1.46
C LYS A 35 -20.57 -3.03 -2.19
N PHE A 36 -20.10 -4.17 -2.68
CA PHE A 36 -18.77 -4.32 -3.27
C PHE A 36 -18.49 -3.32 -4.40
N GLY A 37 -19.45 -3.08 -5.29
CA GLY A 37 -19.24 -2.18 -6.43
C GLY A 37 -18.87 -0.75 -6.01
N ILE A 38 -19.66 -0.17 -5.10
CA ILE A 38 -19.41 1.18 -4.60
C ILE A 38 -18.16 1.25 -3.71
N TYR A 39 -17.96 0.21 -2.89
CA TYR A 39 -16.77 0.07 -2.05
C TYR A 39 -15.50 0.09 -2.90
N TYR A 40 -15.42 -0.72 -3.96
CA TYR A 40 -14.25 -0.82 -4.81
C TYR A 40 -13.97 0.49 -5.58
N LEU A 41 -15.02 1.19 -6.04
CA LEU A 41 -14.88 2.50 -6.66
C LEU A 41 -14.26 3.52 -5.69
N ILE A 42 -14.69 3.52 -4.43
CA ILE A 42 -14.13 4.41 -3.40
C ILE A 42 -12.68 4.05 -3.09
N VAL A 43 -12.34 2.77 -2.99
CA VAL A 43 -10.95 2.32 -2.80
C VAL A 43 -10.06 2.82 -3.94
N CYS A 44 -10.51 2.71 -5.20
CA CYS A 44 -9.78 3.22 -6.36
C CYS A 44 -9.62 4.75 -6.30
N LEU A 45 -10.69 5.48 -5.97
CA LEU A 45 -10.67 6.93 -5.85
C LEU A 45 -9.65 7.38 -4.80
N VAL A 46 -9.72 6.80 -3.60
CA VAL A 46 -8.79 7.09 -2.50
C VAL A 46 -7.35 6.77 -2.90
N GLY A 47 -7.13 5.63 -3.55
CA GLY A 47 -5.80 5.23 -4.05
C GLY A 47 -5.21 6.27 -5.00
N ILE A 48 -6.00 6.76 -5.96
CA ILE A 48 -5.57 7.80 -6.90
C ILE A 48 -5.25 9.12 -6.18
N VAL A 49 -6.12 9.56 -5.26
CA VAL A 49 -5.88 10.81 -4.51
C VAL A 49 -4.64 10.70 -3.64
N CYS A 50 -4.42 9.57 -2.95
CA CYS A 50 -3.19 9.32 -2.20
C CYS A 50 -1.95 9.35 -3.11
N ALA A 51 -2.02 8.75 -4.30
CA ALA A 51 -0.92 8.73 -5.26
C ALA A 51 -0.56 10.14 -5.77
N ILE A 52 -1.52 11.06 -5.80
CA ILE A 52 -1.30 12.46 -6.20
C ILE A 52 -0.74 13.29 -5.03
N ILE A 53 -1.27 13.14 -3.83
CA ILE A 53 -0.95 14.02 -2.68
C ILE A 53 0.33 13.60 -1.95
N CYS A 54 0.48 12.31 -1.60
CA CYS A 54 1.58 11.83 -0.75
C CYS A 54 2.99 12.10 -1.32
N PRO A 55 3.25 12.13 -2.66
CA PRO A 55 4.59 12.48 -3.18
C PRO A 55 5.08 13.87 -2.78
N TYR A 56 4.17 14.78 -2.47
CA TYR A 56 4.47 16.15 -2.04
C TYR A 56 4.66 16.29 -0.54
N LEU A 57 4.32 15.24 0.23
CA LEU A 57 4.45 15.21 1.68
C LEU A 57 5.82 14.64 2.11
N TYR A 58 6.14 14.79 3.41
CA TYR A 58 7.27 14.12 4.02
C TYR A 58 6.90 12.64 4.25
N PRO A 59 7.78 11.65 4.04
CA PRO A 59 9.21 11.76 3.70
C PRO A 59 9.51 11.75 2.20
N LEU A 60 8.54 11.43 1.33
CA LEU A 60 8.77 11.19 -0.10
C LEU A 60 9.32 12.43 -0.82
N ARG A 61 8.84 13.62 -0.43
CA ARG A 61 9.33 14.90 -1.00
C ARG A 61 10.83 15.11 -0.80
N LYS A 62 11.39 14.62 0.32
CA LYS A 62 12.81 14.82 0.68
C LYS A 62 13.74 13.74 0.14
N LYS A 63 13.23 12.71 -0.51
CA LYS A 63 14.09 11.65 -1.07
C LYS A 63 14.98 12.19 -2.19
N PRO A 64 16.26 11.75 -2.23
CA PRO A 64 17.21 12.19 -3.24
C PRO A 64 16.87 11.61 -4.61
N ASN A 65 17.17 12.37 -5.67
CA ASN A 65 17.09 11.91 -7.06
C ASN A 65 18.39 11.19 -7.48
N THR A 66 18.88 10.30 -6.63
CA THR A 66 20.07 9.48 -6.92
C THR A 66 19.67 8.15 -7.53
N TYR A 67 20.49 7.64 -8.44
CA TYR A 67 20.29 6.35 -9.09
C TYR A 67 21.18 5.29 -8.44
N LEU A 68 20.67 4.08 -8.28
CA LEU A 68 21.44 2.94 -7.74
C LEU A 68 22.57 2.50 -8.67
N VAL A 69 22.43 2.76 -9.96
CA VAL A 69 23.42 2.44 -10.99
C VAL A 69 23.63 3.71 -11.82
N GLU A 70 24.82 4.27 -11.76
CA GLU A 70 25.18 5.44 -12.55
C GLU A 70 25.10 5.12 -14.07
N GLY A 71 24.57 6.08 -14.84
CA GLY A 71 24.45 5.95 -16.31
C GLY A 71 23.24 5.15 -16.81
N LYS A 72 22.32 4.67 -15.93
CA LYS A 72 21.09 3.98 -16.32
C LYS A 72 19.81 4.79 -16.09
N ALA A 73 19.92 6.08 -15.88
CA ALA A 73 18.76 6.95 -15.83
C ALA A 73 17.95 6.84 -17.13
N ALA A 74 16.62 6.70 -17.01
CA ALA A 74 15.77 6.87 -18.19
C ALA A 74 15.94 8.32 -18.68
N PRO A 75 16.07 8.54 -19.99
CA PRO A 75 16.17 9.89 -20.51
C PRO A 75 14.86 10.64 -20.22
N ASP A 76 14.96 11.86 -19.69
CA ASP A 76 13.80 12.72 -19.40
C ASP A 76 13.09 13.18 -20.69
N THR A 77 13.76 13.09 -21.82
CA THR A 77 13.24 13.43 -23.14
C THR A 77 13.33 12.23 -24.06
N LEU A 78 12.37 12.12 -24.98
CA LEU A 78 12.37 11.08 -25.99
C LEU A 78 13.68 11.15 -26.80
N PRO A 79 14.46 10.05 -26.92
CA PRO A 79 15.70 10.05 -27.73
C PRO A 79 15.42 10.42 -29.19
N GLU A 80 16.36 11.08 -29.84
CA GLU A 80 16.27 11.43 -31.24
C GLU A 80 16.06 10.17 -32.10
N GLY A 81 15.06 10.23 -32.98
CA GLY A 81 14.70 9.12 -33.87
C GLY A 81 13.39 8.42 -33.53
N TYR A 82 12.82 8.63 -32.34
CA TYR A 82 11.52 8.05 -31.97
C TYR A 82 10.40 9.09 -32.04
N LYS A 83 9.22 8.67 -32.58
CA LYS A 83 8.04 9.54 -32.70
C LYS A 83 7.16 9.54 -31.46
N SER A 84 7.25 8.51 -30.61
CA SER A 84 6.44 8.40 -29.40
C SER A 84 7.15 7.57 -28.31
N ASN A 85 6.75 7.79 -27.04
CA ASN A 85 7.22 7.00 -25.91
C ASN A 85 6.83 5.51 -26.04
N VAL A 86 5.73 5.20 -26.74
CA VAL A 86 5.29 3.82 -26.98
C VAL A 86 6.24 3.12 -27.97
N GLU A 87 6.64 3.80 -29.04
CA GLU A 87 7.60 3.27 -30.03
C GLU A 87 8.97 3.00 -29.37
N TYR A 88 9.46 3.95 -28.58
CA TYR A 88 10.69 3.80 -27.80
C TYR A 88 10.61 2.66 -26.80
N GLY A 89 9.49 2.55 -26.05
CA GLY A 89 9.25 1.47 -25.10
C GLY A 89 9.18 0.10 -25.78
N MET A 90 8.56 0.02 -26.97
CA MET A 90 8.48 -1.22 -27.76
C MET A 90 9.89 -1.66 -28.23
N ASP A 91 10.70 -0.74 -28.72
CA ASP A 91 12.07 -1.05 -29.16
C ASP A 91 12.94 -1.54 -27.98
N LEU A 92 12.82 -0.91 -26.79
CA LEU A 92 13.49 -1.37 -25.58
C LEU A 92 13.02 -2.77 -25.17
N ALA A 93 11.70 -3.03 -25.25
CA ALA A 93 11.16 -4.34 -24.94
C ALA A 93 11.66 -5.41 -25.91
N MET A 94 11.68 -5.12 -27.21
CA MET A 94 12.19 -6.03 -28.24
C MET A 94 13.70 -6.30 -28.06
N LYS A 95 14.50 -5.30 -27.74
CA LYS A 95 15.92 -5.48 -27.40
C LYS A 95 16.10 -6.39 -26.19
N ARG A 96 15.26 -6.21 -25.14
CA ARG A 96 15.29 -7.03 -23.94
C ARG A 96 14.92 -8.49 -24.23
N VAL A 97 13.92 -8.72 -25.09
CA VAL A 97 13.53 -10.06 -25.55
C VAL A 97 14.64 -10.72 -26.37
N ALA A 98 15.29 -9.95 -27.25
CA ALA A 98 16.40 -10.45 -28.06
C ALA A 98 17.67 -10.85 -27.25
N GLU A 99 17.86 -10.25 -26.07
CA GLU A 99 18.92 -10.62 -25.14
C GLU A 99 18.71 -11.99 -24.47
N HIS A 100 17.47 -12.51 -24.46
CA HIS A 100 17.14 -13.80 -23.87
C HIS A 100 17.50 -14.98 -24.80
N LYS A 101 18.33 -15.87 -24.30
CA LYS A 101 18.87 -17.04 -25.04
C LYS A 101 17.90 -18.22 -25.15
N GLY A 102 16.59 -17.96 -25.28
CA GLY A 102 15.58 -18.99 -25.54
C GLY A 102 14.65 -19.28 -24.37
N ILE A 103 13.61 -20.08 -24.66
CA ILE A 103 12.50 -20.40 -23.72
C ILE A 103 13.02 -21.10 -22.46
N GLY A 104 14.04 -21.95 -22.55
CA GLY A 104 14.62 -22.64 -21.40
C GLY A 104 15.25 -21.69 -20.37
N GLU A 105 15.94 -20.64 -20.83
CA GLU A 105 16.55 -19.62 -19.97
C GLU A 105 15.47 -18.73 -19.34
N PHE A 106 14.37 -18.46 -20.05
CA PHE A 106 13.21 -17.76 -19.52
C PHE A 106 12.60 -18.51 -18.33
N PHE A 107 12.30 -19.81 -18.47
CA PHE A 107 11.77 -20.63 -17.37
C PHE A 107 12.76 -20.77 -16.21
N LYS A 108 14.05 -20.96 -16.50
CA LYS A 108 15.09 -21.01 -15.47
C LYS A 108 15.20 -19.71 -14.68
N SER A 109 15.14 -18.57 -15.36
CA SER A 109 15.15 -17.24 -14.73
C SER A 109 13.90 -17.01 -13.92
N GLY A 110 12.73 -17.39 -14.41
CA GLY A 110 11.46 -17.32 -13.70
C GLY A 110 11.47 -18.18 -12.43
N ALA A 111 11.91 -19.44 -12.53
CA ALA A 111 12.04 -20.33 -11.39
C ALA A 111 13.03 -19.80 -10.34
N LYS A 112 14.18 -19.29 -10.78
CA LYS A 112 15.17 -18.67 -9.89
C LYS A 112 14.57 -17.46 -9.16
N ASN A 113 13.79 -16.65 -9.85
CA ASN A 113 13.12 -15.47 -9.26
C ASN A 113 12.07 -15.89 -8.23
N ALA A 114 11.23 -16.89 -8.55
CA ALA A 114 10.25 -17.47 -7.63
C ALA A 114 10.93 -18.06 -6.39
N CYS A 115 11.99 -18.85 -6.55
CA CYS A 115 12.76 -19.40 -5.43
C CYS A 115 13.39 -18.29 -4.58
N SER A 116 13.93 -17.24 -5.19
CA SER A 116 14.49 -16.08 -4.47
C SER A 116 13.43 -15.36 -3.63
N MET A 117 12.20 -15.23 -4.13
CA MET A 117 11.09 -14.68 -3.35
C MET A 117 10.66 -15.62 -2.22
N TRP A 118 10.52 -16.92 -2.48
CA TRP A 118 10.09 -17.87 -1.47
C TRP A 118 11.10 -18.03 -0.32
N PHE A 119 12.38 -18.13 -0.63
CA PHE A 119 13.41 -18.38 0.37
C PHE A 119 14.10 -17.12 0.91
N GLY A 120 14.01 -16.00 0.21
CA GLY A 120 14.61 -14.73 0.63
C GLY A 120 13.60 -13.78 1.25
N VAL A 121 12.53 -13.47 0.53
CA VAL A 121 11.59 -12.43 0.92
C VAL A 121 10.52 -12.96 1.88
N LEU A 122 9.89 -14.09 1.58
CA LEU A 122 8.78 -14.62 2.36
C LEU A 122 9.13 -14.86 3.85
N PRO A 123 10.27 -15.48 4.22
CA PRO A 123 10.65 -15.66 5.62
C PRO A 123 10.82 -14.33 6.36
N SER A 124 11.38 -13.31 5.70
CA SER A 124 11.56 -11.99 6.30
C SER A 124 10.23 -11.31 6.58
N VAL A 125 9.31 -11.36 5.61
CA VAL A 125 7.94 -10.83 5.75
C VAL A 125 7.19 -11.55 6.85
N MET A 126 7.26 -12.89 6.90
CA MET A 126 6.63 -13.68 7.96
C MET A 126 7.19 -13.36 9.34
N ALA A 127 8.51 -13.20 9.48
CA ALA A 127 9.13 -12.86 10.75
C ALA A 127 8.67 -11.47 11.25
N ILE A 128 8.72 -10.45 10.40
CA ILE A 128 8.28 -9.09 10.73
C ILE A 128 6.77 -9.07 11.02
N GLY A 129 5.97 -9.72 10.18
CA GLY A 129 4.52 -9.81 10.34
C GLY A 129 4.13 -10.53 11.64
N THR A 130 4.79 -11.63 11.99
CA THR A 130 4.52 -12.36 13.24
C THR A 130 4.82 -11.49 14.47
N VAL A 131 5.95 -10.79 14.50
CA VAL A 131 6.27 -9.87 15.60
C VAL A 131 5.23 -8.75 15.69
N ALA A 132 4.83 -8.17 14.56
CA ALA A 132 3.82 -7.12 14.52
C ALA A 132 2.46 -7.62 15.02
N LEU A 133 2.02 -8.83 14.63
CA LEU A 133 0.79 -9.44 15.10
C LEU A 133 0.82 -9.79 16.61
N ILE A 134 1.95 -10.26 17.12
CA ILE A 134 2.13 -10.50 18.56
C ILE A 134 1.97 -9.19 19.32
N LEU A 135 2.60 -8.10 18.87
CA LEU A 135 2.46 -6.78 19.47
C LEU A 135 1.01 -6.29 19.42
N ALA A 136 0.31 -6.50 18.31
CA ALA A 136 -1.09 -6.09 18.15
C ALA A 136 -2.04 -6.85 19.09
N ASN A 137 -1.85 -8.16 19.25
CA ASN A 137 -2.77 -9.00 20.01
C ASN A 137 -2.49 -9.04 21.51
N TYR A 138 -1.22 -8.86 21.93
CA TYR A 138 -0.82 -9.05 23.32
C TYR A 138 -0.41 -7.75 24.04
N THR A 139 -0.41 -6.61 23.33
CA THR A 139 -0.04 -5.32 23.94
C THR A 139 -1.05 -4.23 23.59
N PRO A 140 -1.34 -3.27 24.49
CA PRO A 140 -2.25 -2.14 24.22
C PRO A 140 -1.57 -1.03 23.38
N ILE A 141 -0.40 -1.27 22.79
CA ILE A 141 0.38 -0.25 22.07
C ILE A 141 -0.45 0.39 20.95
N PHE A 142 -1.16 -0.42 20.17
CA PHE A 142 -1.95 0.08 19.04
C PHE A 142 -3.22 0.84 19.50
N GLU A 143 -3.78 0.49 20.66
CA GLU A 143 -4.86 1.26 21.27
C GLU A 143 -4.38 2.66 21.69
N TRP A 144 -3.21 2.74 22.33
CA TRP A 144 -2.61 4.02 22.72
C TRP A 144 -2.24 4.87 21.52
N LEU A 145 -1.64 4.27 20.49
CA LEU A 145 -1.31 4.95 19.24
C LEU A 145 -2.57 5.38 18.47
N GLY A 146 -3.71 4.75 18.68
CA GLY A 146 -5.00 5.12 18.11
C GLY A 146 -5.63 6.36 18.76
N ILE A 147 -5.24 6.71 20.01
CA ILE A 147 -5.84 7.84 20.74
C ILE A 147 -5.84 9.16 19.93
N PRO A 148 -4.77 9.54 19.21
CA PRO A 148 -4.75 10.76 18.41
C PRO A 148 -5.79 10.80 17.29
N PHE A 149 -6.28 9.65 16.82
CA PHE A 149 -7.33 9.60 15.80
C PHE A 149 -8.73 9.86 16.34
N ARG A 150 -8.97 9.69 17.63
CA ARG A 150 -10.28 9.92 18.25
C ARG A 150 -10.87 11.31 17.96
N PRO A 151 -10.15 12.42 18.19
CA PRO A 151 -10.69 13.75 17.91
C PRO A 151 -11.00 13.95 16.42
N LEU A 152 -10.18 13.41 15.53
CA LEU A 152 -10.43 13.46 14.08
C LEU A 152 -11.71 12.71 13.72
N LEU A 153 -11.89 11.49 14.22
CA LEU A 153 -13.07 10.67 13.97
C LEU A 153 -14.33 11.27 14.56
N GLN A 154 -14.24 11.90 15.74
CA GLN A 154 -15.35 12.64 16.34
C GLN A 154 -15.71 13.88 15.51
N LEU A 155 -14.72 14.63 15.01
CA LEU A 155 -14.95 15.76 14.11
C LEU A 155 -15.62 15.33 12.81
N LEU A 156 -15.25 14.15 12.28
CA LEU A 156 -15.86 13.54 11.10
C LEU A 156 -17.18 12.82 11.43
N GLN A 157 -17.68 12.92 12.66
CA GLN A 157 -18.94 12.33 13.14
C GLN A 157 -19.05 10.80 12.87
N VAL A 158 -17.93 10.10 12.97
CA VAL A 158 -17.89 8.65 12.75
C VAL A 158 -18.53 7.94 13.96
N PRO A 159 -19.53 7.08 13.76
CA PRO A 159 -20.08 6.27 14.83
C PRO A 159 -19.02 5.36 15.47
N GLU A 160 -19.14 5.12 16.78
CA GLU A 160 -18.21 4.27 17.52
C GLU A 160 -16.72 4.70 17.34
N ALA A 161 -16.45 6.02 17.32
CA ALA A 161 -15.13 6.59 17.05
C ALA A 161 -13.99 5.98 17.89
N ASN A 162 -14.28 5.50 19.11
CA ASN A 162 -13.27 4.85 19.96
C ASN A 162 -12.87 3.47 19.42
N ALA A 163 -13.82 2.68 18.99
CA ALA A 163 -13.56 1.36 18.38
C ALA A 163 -12.83 1.53 17.03
N VAL A 164 -13.30 2.47 16.19
CA VAL A 164 -12.67 2.79 14.91
C VAL A 164 -11.25 3.31 15.08
N ALA A 165 -10.98 4.14 16.09
CA ALA A 165 -9.63 4.70 16.33
C ALA A 165 -8.57 3.63 16.59
N SER A 166 -8.90 2.59 17.35
CA SER A 166 -7.96 1.48 17.61
C SER A 166 -7.63 0.71 16.33
N THR A 167 -8.58 0.55 15.42
CA THR A 167 -8.36 -0.18 14.15
C THR A 167 -7.48 0.58 13.17
N MET A 168 -7.42 1.92 13.25
CA MET A 168 -6.65 2.74 12.31
C MET A 168 -5.15 2.43 12.31
N ILE A 169 -4.57 2.21 13.48
CA ILE A 169 -3.13 1.92 13.60
C ILE A 169 -2.83 0.43 13.47
N VAL A 170 -3.72 -0.42 13.90
CA VAL A 170 -3.57 -1.88 13.74
C VAL A 170 -3.41 -2.25 12.27
N GLY A 171 -4.02 -1.51 11.35
CA GLY A 171 -3.81 -1.65 9.92
C GLY A 171 -2.35 -1.55 9.46
N PHE A 172 -1.44 -0.96 10.25
CA PHE A 172 -0.02 -0.97 9.92
C PHE A 172 0.62 -2.36 10.05
N THR A 173 0.06 -3.24 10.86
CA THR A 173 0.55 -4.62 11.01
C THR A 173 0.04 -5.51 9.90
N ASP A 174 -1.26 -5.48 9.64
CA ASP A 174 -1.94 -6.35 8.70
C ASP A 174 -3.24 -5.71 8.19
N MET A 175 -3.60 -6.02 6.96
CA MET A 175 -4.78 -5.47 6.28
C MET A 175 -6.10 -5.99 6.85
N LEU A 176 -6.16 -7.26 7.22
CA LEU A 176 -7.41 -7.94 7.59
C LEU A 176 -7.79 -7.67 9.05
N THR A 177 -6.80 -7.51 9.92
CA THR A 177 -7.02 -7.34 11.36
C THR A 177 -7.97 -6.18 11.72
N PRO A 178 -7.91 -4.98 11.09
CA PRO A 178 -8.88 -3.91 11.33
C PRO A 178 -10.32 -4.33 11.02
N ALA A 179 -10.53 -5.07 9.94
CA ALA A 179 -11.86 -5.56 9.54
C ALA A 179 -12.41 -6.59 10.54
N ILE A 180 -11.56 -7.49 11.03
CA ILE A 180 -11.93 -8.47 12.06
C ILE A 180 -12.36 -7.76 13.35
N LEU A 181 -11.59 -6.77 13.80
CA LEU A 181 -11.87 -6.03 15.05
C LEU A 181 -13.18 -5.25 14.98
N ILE A 182 -13.57 -4.73 13.81
CA ILE A 182 -14.80 -3.95 13.64
C ILE A 182 -16.00 -4.82 13.23
N ALA A 183 -15.79 -6.10 12.91
CA ALA A 183 -16.84 -6.98 12.38
C ALA A 183 -18.06 -7.10 13.31
N GLU A 184 -17.87 -7.03 14.62
CA GLU A 184 -18.95 -7.11 15.62
C GLU A 184 -19.65 -5.77 15.89
N SER A 185 -19.18 -4.65 15.29
CA SER A 185 -19.82 -3.35 15.43
C SER A 185 -21.26 -3.38 14.92
N THR A 186 -22.15 -2.65 15.57
CA THR A 186 -23.54 -2.49 15.14
C THR A 186 -23.68 -1.46 14.02
N SER A 187 -22.70 -0.57 13.87
CA SER A 187 -22.71 0.51 12.88
C SER A 187 -22.22 0.05 11.53
N GLN A 188 -23.11 -0.01 10.54
CA GLN A 188 -22.74 -0.30 9.14
C GLN A 188 -21.77 0.73 8.56
N MET A 189 -21.96 2.01 8.93
CA MET A 189 -21.09 3.10 8.51
C MET A 189 -19.66 2.91 9.06
N ALA A 190 -19.51 2.57 10.35
CA ALA A 190 -18.20 2.31 10.95
C ALA A 190 -17.48 1.13 10.27
N LYS A 191 -18.20 0.01 10.04
CA LYS A 191 -17.69 -1.15 9.29
C LYS A 191 -17.20 -0.76 7.91
N PHE A 192 -17.98 0.01 7.17
CA PHE A 192 -17.64 0.44 5.82
C PHE A 192 -16.39 1.33 5.79
N ILE A 193 -16.32 2.33 6.69
CA ILE A 193 -15.16 3.22 6.80
C ILE A 193 -13.90 2.42 7.10
N VAL A 194 -13.93 1.53 8.09
CA VAL A 194 -12.76 0.70 8.44
C VAL A 194 -12.37 -0.22 7.30
N ALA A 195 -13.33 -0.86 6.62
CA ALA A 195 -13.05 -1.73 5.49
C ALA A 195 -12.34 -0.98 4.33
N VAL A 196 -12.80 0.24 3.98
CA VAL A 196 -12.14 1.04 2.94
C VAL A 196 -10.75 1.50 3.38
N VAL A 197 -10.63 2.03 4.60
CA VAL A 197 -9.36 2.55 5.12
C VAL A 197 -8.33 1.44 5.23
N SER A 198 -8.69 0.27 5.76
CA SER A 198 -7.77 -0.87 5.89
C SER A 198 -7.12 -1.27 4.57
N VAL A 199 -7.88 -1.27 3.47
CA VAL A 199 -7.36 -1.61 2.15
C VAL A 199 -6.54 -0.47 1.52
N THR A 200 -6.92 0.79 1.76
CA THR A 200 -6.24 1.94 1.16
C THR A 200 -4.95 2.34 1.86
N GLN A 201 -4.71 1.86 3.07
CA GLN A 201 -3.45 2.06 3.81
C GLN A 201 -2.25 1.43 3.10
N VAL A 202 -2.37 0.23 2.55
CA VAL A 202 -1.40 -0.50 1.69
C VAL A 202 -0.06 -0.87 2.36
N LEU A 203 0.49 -0.05 3.25
CA LEU A 203 1.83 -0.23 3.84
C LEU A 203 1.83 -1.14 5.07
N TYR A 204 1.30 -2.35 4.91
CA TYR A 204 1.27 -3.35 5.99
C TYR A 204 2.65 -3.96 6.20
N LEU A 205 3.09 -4.08 7.44
CA LEU A 205 4.37 -4.71 7.78
C LEU A 205 4.41 -6.19 7.38
N SER A 206 3.28 -6.88 7.45
CA SER A 206 3.15 -8.27 7.03
C SER A 206 3.29 -8.50 5.52
N GLU A 207 3.18 -7.45 4.70
CA GLU A 207 3.18 -7.56 3.24
C GLU A 207 4.09 -6.50 2.59
N VAL A 208 3.49 -5.44 2.03
CA VAL A 208 4.19 -4.41 1.24
C VAL A 208 5.25 -3.69 2.07
N GLY A 209 4.96 -3.33 3.30
CA GLY A 209 5.92 -2.68 4.20
C GLY A 209 7.15 -3.57 4.47
N GLY A 210 6.92 -4.87 4.74
CA GLY A 210 8.00 -5.85 4.92
C GLY A 210 8.84 -6.04 3.65
N LEU A 211 8.21 -6.09 2.47
CA LEU A 211 8.90 -6.16 1.18
C LEU A 211 9.78 -4.94 0.93
N ILE A 212 9.27 -3.74 1.23
CA ILE A 212 10.03 -2.50 1.07
C ILE A 212 11.23 -2.48 2.02
N LEU A 213 11.05 -2.86 3.29
CA LEU A 213 12.14 -2.93 4.28
C LEU A 213 13.19 -3.99 3.93
N GLY A 214 12.79 -5.11 3.33
CA GLY A 214 13.69 -6.14 2.81
C GLY A 214 14.38 -5.79 1.48
N SER A 215 13.98 -4.70 0.84
CA SER A 215 14.51 -4.25 -0.44
C SER A 215 15.70 -3.28 -0.26
N LYS A 216 16.30 -2.86 -1.39
CA LYS A 216 17.35 -1.82 -1.42
C LYS A 216 16.79 -0.39 -1.50
N LEU A 217 15.50 -0.21 -1.27
CA LEU A 217 14.89 1.11 -1.27
C LEU A 217 15.33 1.90 -0.03
N PRO A 218 15.62 3.20 -0.17
CA PRO A 218 16.07 4.03 0.94
C PRO A 218 14.87 4.49 1.79
N LEU A 219 14.12 3.54 2.37
CA LEU A 219 12.97 3.77 3.24
C LEU A 219 13.16 3.03 4.56
N ASN A 220 12.99 3.76 5.65
CA ASN A 220 13.03 3.24 7.00
C ASN A 220 11.62 2.93 7.51
N ILE A 221 11.50 2.12 8.55
CA ILE A 221 10.22 1.77 9.18
C ILE A 221 9.43 3.02 9.63
N TRP A 222 10.11 4.04 10.17
CA TRP A 222 9.49 5.31 10.57
C TRP A 222 8.94 6.10 9.39
N GLU A 223 9.64 6.10 8.27
CA GLU A 223 9.17 6.76 7.05
C GLU A 223 7.96 6.03 6.46
N LEU A 224 7.96 4.70 6.49
CA LEU A 224 6.80 3.91 6.11
C LEU A 224 5.60 4.18 7.02
N PHE A 225 5.84 4.28 8.32
CA PHE A 225 4.80 4.62 9.28
C PHE A 225 4.21 6.01 9.04
N VAL A 226 5.05 7.00 8.74
CA VAL A 226 4.57 8.36 8.40
C VAL A 226 3.72 8.35 7.13
N ILE A 227 4.17 7.67 6.06
CA ILE A 227 3.38 7.56 4.82
C ILE A 227 2.06 6.81 5.08
N PHE A 228 2.09 5.78 5.91
CA PHE A 228 0.88 5.07 6.34
C PHE A 228 -0.10 6.00 7.06
N LEU A 229 0.37 6.86 7.98
CA LEU A 229 -0.47 7.85 8.66
C LEU A 229 -1.06 8.88 7.68
N GLU A 230 -0.25 9.38 6.74
CA GLU A 230 -0.72 10.29 5.69
C GLU A 230 -1.85 9.67 4.86
N ARG A 231 -1.65 8.43 4.41
CA ARG A 231 -2.68 7.68 3.69
C ARG A 231 -3.95 7.47 4.52
N THR A 232 -3.78 7.14 5.80
CA THR A 232 -4.91 6.97 6.73
C THR A 232 -5.73 8.25 6.86
N ILE A 233 -5.07 9.39 7.07
CA ILE A 233 -5.76 10.69 7.21
C ILE A 233 -6.46 11.07 5.90
N ILE A 234 -5.78 10.96 4.75
CA ILE A 234 -6.37 11.27 3.45
C ILE A 234 -7.57 10.35 3.18
N SER A 235 -7.44 9.06 3.46
CA SER A 235 -8.52 8.09 3.30
C SER A 235 -9.74 8.46 4.15
N LEU A 236 -9.55 8.79 5.42
CA LEU A 236 -10.64 9.21 6.31
C LEU A 236 -11.33 10.48 5.81
N LEU A 237 -10.58 11.48 5.36
CA LEU A 237 -11.14 12.74 4.85
C LEU A 237 -11.99 12.56 3.59
N ILE A 238 -11.73 11.51 2.80
CA ILE A 238 -12.50 11.19 1.60
C ILE A 238 -13.67 10.25 1.94
N VAL A 239 -13.39 9.20 2.70
CA VAL A 239 -14.34 8.11 2.93
C VAL A 239 -15.47 8.54 3.88
N CYS A 240 -15.16 9.31 4.95
CA CYS A 240 -16.19 9.68 5.91
C CYS A 240 -17.33 10.53 5.29
N PRO A 241 -17.07 11.60 4.51
CA PRO A 241 -18.16 12.32 3.84
C PRO A 241 -18.98 11.43 2.89
N ILE A 242 -18.32 10.53 2.16
CA ILE A 242 -19.03 9.60 1.27
C ILE A 242 -19.85 8.59 2.07
N ALA A 243 -19.32 8.09 3.18
CA ALA A 243 -20.06 7.18 4.04
C ALA A 243 -21.31 7.83 4.64
N HIS A 244 -21.28 9.09 5.03
CA HIS A 244 -22.45 9.86 5.49
C HIS A 244 -23.53 10.04 4.40
N LEU A 245 -23.15 9.96 3.11
CA LEU A 245 -24.12 10.01 2.01
C LEU A 245 -24.72 8.63 1.70
N LEU A 246 -24.07 7.55 2.13
CA LEU A 246 -24.47 6.18 1.83
C LEU A 246 -25.30 5.52 2.95
N PHE A 247 -25.12 6.01 4.17
CA PHE A 247 -25.74 5.47 5.41
C PHE A 247 -26.46 6.56 6.18
#